data_9195428736c57c1cb2ec167f1cd1634b
#
_entry.id   9195428736c57c1cb2ec167f1cd1634b
#
_cell.length_a   1.000
_cell.length_b   1.000
_cell.length_c   1.000
_cell.angle_alpha   90.00
_cell.angle_beta   90.00
_cell.angle_gamma   90.00
#
_symmetry.space_group_name_H-M   'P 1'
#
loop_
_entity.id
_entity.type
_entity.pdbx_description
1 polymer ?
#
loop_
_entity_poly.entity_id
_entity_poly.type
_entity_poly.pdbx_seq_one_letter_code
_entity_poly.pdbx_strand_id
1 'polypeptide(L)'
;LYLPITSQPRELDAKLLLALVARERGITPLLGYKTTFRARLPNLDPGVYLSHNARDQAKFNDGIAAMGHQIYALDEEALVRQTDEIFLKKHPRNAFDDVHRVLCWGEDDAEMWARSDIKPACGTTVVGNPRMDLLRPELAGYFEERVAELRATYGDYVLLNTNFPTVNNVTPQGGGVRMKSWALDERGQQIEQEFLSNKRAMFEATLALIEPLARAIAPLSLVLRPHPNEDHAPWEDAAAELDNVHVVFEGGVVPWLIGARALVHNNCTTAVEAAVAGTPILNFRPWHSNYDNPLAHDLGRDCRDAQAIADALQELLDSDDDPLNEAQKKRLRYHVASYDGALSCDRIADYVNRPDGSTPARQAPGGMERARLALSLKMLWLWRFMQFVATKEGRKKQRFLKRNFPDLSIWSLDFAVLKYGEQQLDLMMRQFPPFRMDDLDARIARFAAATGRFSGMRAALDSNGLVTIRQSGSDRVH
;
A
#
# COMPACT_ATOMS: atom_id res chain seq x y z
N LEU A 1 -15.95 -1.43 -12.21
CA LEU A 1 -15.21 -1.28 -10.96
C LEU A 1 -13.96 -0.42 -11.19
N TYR A 2 -13.83 0.68 -10.47
CA TYR A 2 -12.73 1.63 -10.60
C TYR A 2 -11.70 1.39 -9.50
N LEU A 3 -10.46 1.08 -9.89
CA LEU A 3 -9.37 0.66 -9.04
C LEU A 3 -8.23 1.71 -9.05
N PRO A 4 -8.33 2.75 -8.23
CA PRO A 4 -7.28 3.77 -8.14
C PRO A 4 -6.01 3.20 -7.50
N ILE A 5 -4.86 3.63 -8.02
CA ILE A 5 -3.52 3.31 -7.51
C ILE A 5 -2.89 4.60 -7.00
N THR A 6 -2.34 4.55 -5.78
CA THR A 6 -1.63 5.67 -5.15
C THR A 6 -0.12 5.47 -5.07
N SER A 7 0.34 4.23 -5.23
CA SER A 7 1.76 3.86 -5.31
C SER A 7 1.88 2.52 -6.04
N GLN A 8 2.50 2.54 -7.21
CA GLN A 8 2.60 1.35 -8.04
C GLN A 8 3.35 0.20 -7.35
N PRO A 9 4.52 0.40 -6.73
CA PRO A 9 5.26 -0.68 -6.08
C PRO A 9 4.50 -1.37 -4.95
N ARG A 10 3.57 -0.64 -4.30
CA ARG A 10 2.78 -1.15 -3.17
C ARG A 10 1.47 -1.80 -3.59
N GLU A 11 0.82 -1.29 -4.65
CA GLU A 11 -0.60 -1.58 -4.89
C GLU A 11 -0.88 -2.26 -6.22
N LEU A 12 0.03 -2.16 -7.21
CA LEU A 12 -0.26 -2.61 -8.58
C LEU A 12 -0.65 -4.09 -8.64
N ASP A 13 0.16 -4.97 -8.06
CA ASP A 13 -0.08 -6.41 -8.13
C ASP A 13 -1.41 -6.81 -7.47
N ALA A 14 -1.70 -6.23 -6.31
CA ALA A 14 -2.96 -6.47 -5.60
C ALA A 14 -4.19 -5.96 -6.37
N LYS A 15 -4.09 -4.74 -6.95
CA LYS A 15 -5.17 -4.17 -7.76
C LYS A 15 -5.32 -4.90 -9.09
N LEU A 16 -4.23 -5.40 -9.68
CA LEU A 16 -4.26 -6.22 -10.89
C LEU A 16 -4.95 -7.57 -10.62
N LEU A 17 -4.60 -8.24 -9.50
CA LEU A 17 -5.28 -9.47 -9.09
C LEU A 17 -6.79 -9.23 -8.90
N LEU A 18 -7.16 -8.15 -8.20
CA LEU A 18 -8.57 -7.80 -8.03
C LEU A 18 -9.26 -7.51 -9.38
N ALA A 19 -8.56 -6.87 -10.33
CA ALA A 19 -9.09 -6.63 -11.66
C ALA A 19 -9.32 -7.93 -12.44
N LEU A 20 -8.41 -8.89 -12.33
CA LEU A 20 -8.54 -10.20 -12.96
C LEU A 20 -9.74 -10.96 -12.39
N VAL A 21 -9.87 -11.00 -11.06
CA VAL A 21 -11.02 -11.63 -10.38
C VAL A 21 -12.32 -10.93 -10.74
N ALA A 22 -12.34 -9.58 -10.77
CA ALA A 22 -13.51 -8.82 -11.18
C ALA A 22 -13.92 -9.18 -12.63
N ARG A 23 -12.96 -9.26 -13.55
CA ARG A 23 -13.23 -9.65 -14.94
C ARG A 23 -13.80 -11.05 -15.04
N GLU A 24 -13.25 -12.00 -14.28
CA GLU A 24 -13.76 -13.38 -14.19
C GLU A 24 -15.22 -13.44 -13.73
N ARG A 25 -15.65 -12.50 -12.86
CA ARG A 25 -17.04 -12.32 -12.39
C ARG A 25 -17.92 -11.52 -13.35
N GLY A 26 -17.42 -11.16 -14.54
CA GLY A 26 -18.18 -10.35 -15.52
C GLY A 26 -18.19 -8.85 -15.23
N ILE A 27 -17.47 -8.37 -14.21
CA ILE A 27 -17.31 -6.97 -13.91
C ILE A 27 -16.24 -6.38 -14.81
N THR A 28 -16.46 -5.20 -15.40
CA THR A 28 -15.43 -4.47 -16.15
C THR A 28 -14.55 -3.68 -15.17
N PRO A 29 -13.27 -4.06 -14.95
CA PRO A 29 -12.35 -3.31 -14.12
C PRO A 29 -11.68 -2.21 -14.93
N LEU A 30 -11.44 -1.04 -14.29
CA LEU A 30 -10.59 0.03 -14.79
C LEU A 30 -9.55 0.37 -13.72
N LEU A 31 -8.27 0.23 -14.06
CA LEU A 31 -7.16 0.59 -13.21
C LEU A 31 -6.51 1.87 -13.73
N GLY A 32 -6.04 2.70 -12.80
CA GLY A 32 -5.32 3.92 -13.14
C GLY A 32 -4.84 4.63 -11.88
N TYR A 33 -3.98 5.62 -12.07
CA TYR A 33 -3.59 6.43 -10.93
C TYR A 33 -4.79 7.25 -10.42
N LYS A 34 -4.86 7.46 -9.12
CA LYS A 34 -5.92 8.25 -8.47
C LYS A 34 -6.11 9.61 -9.12
N THR A 35 -5.03 10.24 -9.54
CA THR A 35 -5.03 11.55 -10.20
C THR A 35 -5.57 11.47 -11.63
N THR A 36 -5.30 10.36 -12.35
CA THR A 36 -5.90 10.09 -13.66
C THR A 36 -7.41 9.92 -13.55
N PHE A 37 -7.89 9.17 -12.57
CA PHE A 37 -9.33 9.06 -12.31
C PHE A 37 -9.97 10.43 -12.07
N ARG A 38 -9.34 11.30 -11.25
CA ARG A 38 -9.85 12.67 -11.04
C ARG A 38 -10.12 13.43 -12.33
N ALA A 39 -9.22 13.30 -13.29
CA ALA A 39 -9.35 13.99 -14.59
C ALA A 39 -10.37 13.33 -15.52
N ARG A 40 -10.63 12.02 -15.35
CA ARG A 40 -11.47 11.23 -16.27
C ARG A 40 -12.87 10.96 -15.75
N LEU A 41 -13.14 11.09 -14.44
CA LEU A 41 -14.43 10.82 -13.82
C LEU A 41 -15.65 11.35 -14.61
N PRO A 42 -15.63 12.59 -15.17
CA PRO A 42 -16.79 13.09 -15.91
C PRO A 42 -17.12 12.31 -17.19
N ASN A 43 -16.14 11.55 -17.72
CA ASN A 43 -16.30 10.77 -18.95
C ASN A 43 -16.57 9.29 -18.66
N LEU A 44 -16.55 8.88 -17.38
CA LEU A 44 -16.76 7.49 -16.98
C LEU A 44 -18.24 7.25 -16.66
N ASP A 45 -18.75 6.08 -17.00
CA ASP A 45 -20.09 5.66 -16.63
C ASP A 45 -20.20 5.46 -15.12
N PRO A 46 -21.40 5.62 -14.52
CA PRO A 46 -21.61 5.30 -13.12
C PRO A 46 -21.15 3.86 -12.78
N GLY A 47 -20.38 3.73 -11.68
CA GLY A 47 -19.84 2.44 -11.26
C GLY A 47 -19.30 2.50 -9.85
N VAL A 48 -18.71 1.42 -9.36
CA VAL A 48 -18.13 1.33 -8.03
C VAL A 48 -16.69 1.84 -8.05
N TYR A 49 -16.39 2.85 -7.23
CA TYR A 49 -15.06 3.39 -7.00
C TYR A 49 -14.51 2.87 -5.68
N LEU A 50 -13.44 2.07 -5.74
CA LEU A 50 -12.78 1.53 -4.55
C LEU A 50 -11.78 2.56 -3.99
N SER A 51 -12.25 3.39 -3.06
CA SER A 51 -11.42 4.38 -2.37
C SER A 51 -10.54 3.71 -1.31
N HIS A 52 -9.27 4.14 -1.20
CA HIS A 52 -8.33 3.60 -0.19
C HIS A 52 -8.46 4.25 1.19
N ASN A 53 -9.36 5.16 1.39
CA ASN A 53 -9.86 5.62 2.69
C ASN A 53 -11.10 6.51 2.52
N ALA A 54 -11.77 6.81 3.64
CA ALA A 54 -12.90 7.75 3.66
C ALA A 54 -12.45 9.19 4.01
N ARG A 55 -11.32 9.36 4.72
CA ARG A 55 -10.94 10.60 5.41
C ARG A 55 -10.36 11.72 4.54
N ASP A 56 -9.48 11.36 3.57
CA ASP A 56 -8.71 12.37 2.82
C ASP A 56 -9.52 13.05 1.71
N GLN A 57 -10.78 12.70 1.58
CA GLN A 57 -11.46 12.82 0.32
C GLN A 57 -12.88 13.35 0.43
N ALA A 58 -13.27 13.92 1.59
CA ALA A 58 -14.63 14.43 1.70
C ALA A 58 -15.02 15.30 0.46
N LYS A 59 -14.14 16.22 0.01
CA LYS A 59 -14.35 17.01 -1.21
C LYS A 59 -14.18 16.22 -2.51
N PHE A 60 -13.35 15.16 -2.52
CA PHE A 60 -13.16 14.34 -3.71
C PHE A 60 -14.24 13.26 -3.83
N ASN A 61 -14.60 12.64 -2.70
CA ASN A 61 -15.69 11.68 -2.63
C ASN A 61 -17.03 12.35 -2.99
N ASP A 62 -17.27 13.59 -2.53
CA ASP A 62 -18.42 14.40 -2.97
C ASP A 62 -18.46 14.53 -4.50
N GLY A 63 -17.32 14.84 -5.14
CA GLY A 63 -17.23 14.89 -6.61
C GLY A 63 -17.50 13.55 -7.28
N ILE A 64 -17.00 12.42 -6.72
CA ILE A 64 -17.24 11.07 -7.24
C ILE A 64 -18.72 10.69 -7.09
N ALA A 65 -19.29 10.88 -5.90
CA ALA A 65 -20.68 10.59 -5.62
C ALA A 65 -21.61 11.48 -6.45
N ALA A 66 -21.27 12.77 -6.63
CA ALA A 66 -22.01 13.70 -7.48
C ALA A 66 -22.03 13.26 -8.95
N MET A 67 -21.09 12.45 -9.41
CA MET A 67 -21.08 11.84 -10.75
C MET A 67 -21.90 10.55 -10.84
N GLY A 68 -22.54 10.12 -9.75
CA GLY A 68 -23.36 8.92 -9.68
C GLY A 68 -22.56 7.64 -9.43
N HIS A 69 -21.27 7.74 -9.07
CA HIS A 69 -20.49 6.57 -8.68
C HIS A 69 -20.78 6.17 -7.24
N GLN A 70 -20.75 4.88 -6.97
CA GLN A 70 -20.77 4.34 -5.61
C GLN A 70 -19.35 4.29 -5.05
N ILE A 71 -19.15 4.75 -3.82
CA ILE A 71 -17.85 4.75 -3.16
C ILE A 71 -17.82 3.63 -2.14
N TYR A 72 -16.91 2.67 -2.33
CA TYR A 72 -16.56 1.67 -1.33
C TYR A 72 -15.20 2.03 -0.76
N ALA A 73 -15.14 2.30 0.55
CA ALA A 73 -13.92 2.73 1.22
C ALA A 73 -13.23 1.55 1.91
N LEU A 74 -12.02 1.20 1.48
CA LEU A 74 -11.12 0.25 2.14
C LEU A 74 -9.91 1.02 2.65
N ASP A 75 -9.81 1.28 3.97
CA ASP A 75 -8.71 2.08 4.51
C ASP A 75 -7.43 1.27 4.57
N GLU A 76 -6.45 1.64 3.77
CA GLU A 76 -5.15 0.96 3.66
C GLU A 76 -4.28 1.07 4.94
N GLU A 77 -4.66 1.94 5.88
CA GLU A 77 -3.94 2.17 7.15
C GLU A 77 -4.73 1.64 8.37
N ALA A 78 -5.83 0.91 8.16
CA ALA A 78 -6.69 0.44 9.24
C ALA A 78 -6.09 -0.75 10.01
N LEU A 79 -5.21 -1.55 9.41
CA LEU A 79 -4.71 -2.80 9.99
C LEU A 79 -3.81 -2.57 11.20
N VAL A 80 -2.81 -1.69 11.08
CA VAL A 80 -1.84 -1.43 12.15
C VAL A 80 -2.08 -0.04 12.73
N ARG A 81 -2.94 0.02 13.73
CA ARG A 81 -3.33 1.25 14.42
C ARG A 81 -2.55 1.39 15.72
N GLN A 82 -2.12 2.60 16.03
CA GLN A 82 -1.53 2.91 17.33
C GLN A 82 -2.54 2.68 18.47
N THR A 83 -3.71 3.33 18.35
CA THR A 83 -4.93 3.09 19.12
C THR A 83 -6.13 3.39 18.23
N ASP A 84 -7.30 2.83 18.57
CA ASP A 84 -8.54 3.14 17.88
C ASP A 84 -8.87 4.64 17.99
N GLU A 85 -8.64 5.25 19.14
CA GLU A 85 -8.89 6.68 19.36
C GLU A 85 -8.07 7.56 18.40
N ILE A 86 -6.75 7.30 18.27
CA ILE A 86 -5.88 8.06 17.37
C ILE A 86 -6.29 7.84 15.92
N PHE A 87 -6.67 6.62 15.55
CA PHE A 87 -7.11 6.32 14.20
C PHE A 87 -8.42 7.04 13.88
N LEU A 88 -9.40 6.98 14.75
CA LEU A 88 -10.72 7.60 14.58
C LEU A 88 -10.63 9.14 14.52
N LYS A 89 -9.77 9.77 15.33
CA LYS A 89 -9.54 11.23 15.27
C LYS A 89 -9.02 11.74 13.92
N LYS A 90 -8.48 10.87 13.08
CA LYS A 90 -8.08 11.24 11.71
C LYS A 90 -9.27 11.39 10.76
N HIS A 91 -10.45 10.92 11.15
CA HIS A 91 -11.64 10.95 10.32
C HIS A 91 -12.54 12.14 10.71
N PRO A 92 -12.83 13.07 9.78
CA PRO A 92 -13.81 14.12 10.05
C PRO A 92 -15.20 13.51 10.22
N ARG A 93 -16.10 14.18 10.96
CA ARG A 93 -17.46 13.66 11.21
C ARG A 93 -18.26 13.34 9.95
N ASN A 94 -17.99 14.05 8.86
CA ASN A 94 -18.60 13.86 7.55
C ASN A 94 -17.81 12.94 6.61
N ALA A 95 -16.85 12.17 7.13
CA ALA A 95 -16.00 11.27 6.31
C ALA A 95 -16.81 10.25 5.49
N PHE A 96 -17.98 9.88 5.98
CA PHE A 96 -18.81 8.82 5.41
C PHE A 96 -20.04 9.30 4.66
N ASP A 97 -20.30 10.62 4.55
CA ASP A 97 -21.51 11.16 3.94
C ASP A 97 -21.72 10.68 2.50
N ASP A 98 -20.65 10.53 1.74
CA ASP A 98 -20.68 10.07 0.35
C ASP A 98 -20.22 8.62 0.17
N VAL A 99 -19.93 7.92 1.26
CA VAL A 99 -19.48 6.52 1.24
C VAL A 99 -20.69 5.58 1.26
N HIS A 100 -20.73 4.64 0.33
CA HIS A 100 -21.81 3.67 0.18
C HIS A 100 -21.57 2.38 0.97
N ARG A 101 -20.30 2.06 1.25
CA ARG A 101 -19.91 0.95 2.12
C ARG A 101 -18.48 1.14 2.62
N VAL A 102 -18.23 0.79 3.88
CA VAL A 102 -16.88 0.64 4.43
C VAL A 102 -16.50 -0.83 4.37
N LEU A 103 -15.42 -1.12 3.66
CA LEU A 103 -14.84 -2.45 3.57
C LEU A 103 -13.77 -2.61 4.65
N CYS A 104 -13.85 -3.68 5.43
CA CYS A 104 -12.99 -3.91 6.58
C CYS A 104 -11.99 -5.05 6.33
N TRP A 105 -10.79 -4.90 6.89
CA TRP A 105 -9.73 -5.91 6.82
C TRP A 105 -10.10 -7.20 7.57
N GLY A 106 -10.74 -7.07 8.71
CA GLY A 106 -11.17 -8.16 9.57
C GLY A 106 -12.28 -7.73 10.51
N GLU A 107 -12.66 -8.61 11.41
CA GLU A 107 -13.70 -8.34 12.42
C GLU A 107 -13.28 -7.21 13.37
N ASP A 108 -11.99 -7.13 13.75
CA ASP A 108 -11.45 -6.05 14.57
C ASP A 108 -11.75 -4.65 14.00
N ASP A 109 -11.54 -4.49 12.70
CA ASP A 109 -11.80 -3.23 12.00
C ASP A 109 -13.31 -2.92 11.97
N ALA A 110 -14.15 -3.92 11.67
CA ALA A 110 -15.61 -3.77 11.67
C ALA A 110 -16.17 -3.44 13.06
N GLU A 111 -15.68 -4.09 14.11
CA GLU A 111 -16.07 -3.83 15.48
C GLU A 111 -15.62 -2.45 15.96
N MET A 112 -14.41 -2.00 15.60
CA MET A 112 -13.95 -0.65 15.90
C MET A 112 -14.94 0.39 15.33
N TRP A 113 -15.35 0.26 14.07
CA TRP A 113 -16.34 1.15 13.47
C TRP A 113 -17.69 1.08 14.18
N ALA A 114 -18.14 -0.13 14.54
CA ALA A 114 -19.41 -0.32 15.24
C ALA A 114 -19.48 0.37 16.61
N ARG A 115 -18.33 0.45 17.30
CA ARG A 115 -18.20 1.10 18.63
C ARG A 115 -17.92 2.60 18.56
N SER A 116 -17.55 3.12 17.37
CA SER A 116 -17.12 4.50 17.24
C SER A 116 -18.27 5.50 17.25
N ASP A 117 -18.00 6.74 17.72
CA ASP A 117 -18.94 7.88 17.69
C ASP A 117 -19.22 8.38 16.25
N ILE A 118 -18.35 7.99 15.30
CA ILE A 118 -18.48 8.33 13.90
C ILE A 118 -18.84 7.11 13.05
N LYS A 119 -19.62 6.20 13.62
CA LYS A 119 -20.09 4.97 12.98
C LYS A 119 -20.62 5.24 11.57
N PRO A 120 -20.09 4.52 10.54
CA PRO A 120 -20.58 4.70 9.17
C PRO A 120 -22.05 4.30 9.03
N ALA A 121 -22.91 5.24 8.68
CA ALA A 121 -24.34 4.96 8.45
C ALA A 121 -24.55 3.98 7.27
N CYS A 122 -23.62 3.96 6.32
CA CYS A 122 -23.60 3.02 5.19
C CYS A 122 -23.27 1.57 5.59
N GLY A 123 -22.87 1.33 6.84
CA GLY A 123 -22.48 0.02 7.35
C GLY A 123 -21.10 -0.44 6.89
N THR A 124 -20.69 -1.58 7.44
CA THR A 124 -19.39 -2.21 7.20
C THR A 124 -19.55 -3.60 6.58
N THR A 125 -18.55 -4.05 5.82
CA THR A 125 -18.48 -5.41 5.28
C THR A 125 -17.05 -5.93 5.40
N VAL A 126 -16.87 -7.09 6.02
CA VAL A 126 -15.56 -7.71 6.20
C VAL A 126 -15.17 -8.45 4.92
N VAL A 127 -14.12 -8.00 4.26
CA VAL A 127 -13.64 -8.54 2.98
C VAL A 127 -12.15 -8.90 2.99
N GLY A 128 -11.37 -8.40 3.95
CA GLY A 128 -9.91 -8.45 3.91
C GLY A 128 -9.30 -7.33 3.06
N ASN A 129 -8.05 -7.50 2.67
CA ASN A 129 -7.37 -6.57 1.77
C ASN A 129 -6.61 -7.34 0.67
N PRO A 130 -6.75 -6.98 -0.60
CA PRO A 130 -6.09 -7.64 -1.73
C PRO A 130 -4.56 -7.75 -1.61
N ARG A 131 -3.91 -6.88 -0.86
CA ARG A 131 -2.46 -6.96 -0.60
C ARG A 131 -2.08 -8.20 0.20
N MET A 132 -2.95 -8.63 1.12
CA MET A 132 -2.73 -9.83 1.91
C MET A 132 -2.90 -11.11 1.09
N ASP A 133 -3.74 -11.09 0.06
CA ASP A 133 -3.89 -12.22 -0.85
C ASP A 133 -2.56 -12.60 -1.52
N LEU A 134 -1.73 -11.60 -1.88
CA LEU A 134 -0.43 -11.81 -2.54
C LEU A 134 0.58 -12.58 -1.68
N LEU A 135 0.40 -12.62 -0.37
CA LEU A 135 1.29 -13.27 0.59
C LEU A 135 0.88 -14.72 0.87
N ARG A 136 -0.27 -15.13 0.36
CA ARG A 136 -0.79 -16.46 0.61
C ARG A 136 -0.05 -17.54 -0.20
N PRO A 137 0.08 -18.76 0.35
CA PRO A 137 0.80 -19.85 -0.31
C PRO A 137 0.31 -20.13 -1.74
N GLU A 138 -0.99 -19.97 -2.02
CA GLU A 138 -1.58 -20.20 -3.34
C GLU A 138 -1.06 -19.21 -4.40
N LEU A 139 -0.52 -18.08 -3.98
CA LEU A 139 0.04 -17.04 -4.86
C LEU A 139 1.57 -16.97 -4.82
N ALA A 140 2.23 -17.82 -4.02
CA ALA A 140 3.69 -17.83 -3.90
C ALA A 140 4.38 -18.00 -5.27
N GLY A 141 3.85 -18.83 -6.15
CA GLY A 141 4.36 -19.05 -7.52
C GLY A 141 4.41 -17.77 -8.38
N TYR A 142 3.60 -16.76 -8.07
CA TYR A 142 3.67 -15.46 -8.75
C TYR A 142 5.02 -14.75 -8.53
N PHE A 143 5.67 -14.99 -7.38
CA PHE A 143 6.92 -14.34 -7.00
C PHE A 143 8.15 -15.26 -7.12
N GLU A 144 7.99 -16.51 -7.57
CA GLU A 144 9.04 -17.54 -7.56
C GLU A 144 10.33 -17.08 -8.26
N GLU A 145 10.20 -16.52 -9.49
CA GLU A 145 11.33 -16.01 -10.25
C GLU A 145 12.07 -14.91 -9.47
N ARG A 146 11.32 -13.94 -8.91
CA ARG A 146 11.92 -12.83 -8.17
C ARG A 146 12.55 -13.29 -6.85
N VAL A 147 11.95 -14.23 -6.15
CA VAL A 147 12.53 -14.83 -4.94
C VAL A 147 13.83 -15.56 -5.27
N ALA A 148 13.87 -16.31 -6.38
CA ALA A 148 15.09 -16.98 -6.85
C ALA A 148 16.22 -15.98 -7.17
N GLU A 149 15.91 -14.87 -7.85
CA GLU A 149 16.85 -13.78 -8.12
C GLU A 149 17.40 -13.16 -6.84
N LEU A 150 16.54 -12.90 -5.85
CA LEU A 150 16.94 -12.34 -4.57
C LEU A 150 17.90 -13.27 -3.82
N ARG A 151 17.58 -14.56 -3.78
CA ARG A 151 18.45 -15.56 -3.15
C ARG A 151 19.77 -15.77 -3.91
N ALA A 152 19.74 -15.69 -5.24
CA ALA A 152 20.97 -15.75 -6.03
C ALA A 152 21.88 -14.53 -5.78
N THR A 153 21.30 -13.36 -5.50
CA THR A 153 22.05 -12.11 -5.27
C THR A 153 22.58 -11.99 -3.84
N TYR A 154 21.73 -12.31 -2.85
CA TYR A 154 22.01 -12.03 -1.44
C TYR A 154 22.27 -13.30 -0.62
N GLY A 155 22.16 -14.48 -1.20
CA GLY A 155 22.21 -15.74 -0.45
C GLY A 155 20.98 -15.92 0.44
N ASP A 156 21.13 -16.75 1.47
CA ASP A 156 20.16 -16.80 2.57
C ASP A 156 20.28 -15.51 3.42
N TYR A 157 19.17 -14.86 3.70
CA TYR A 157 19.20 -13.56 4.36
C TYR A 157 18.13 -13.38 5.44
N VAL A 158 18.43 -12.52 6.39
CA VAL A 158 17.50 -11.93 7.34
C VAL A 158 17.08 -10.56 6.81
N LEU A 159 15.78 -10.29 6.79
CA LEU A 159 15.23 -9.03 6.34
C LEU A 159 15.04 -8.09 7.52
N LEU A 160 15.67 -6.92 7.54
CA LEU A 160 15.43 -5.85 8.51
C LEU A 160 14.63 -4.72 7.85
N ASN A 161 13.36 -4.58 8.21
CA ASN A 161 12.51 -3.48 7.75
C ASN A 161 12.43 -2.36 8.78
N THR A 162 12.66 -1.12 8.36
CA THR A 162 12.61 0.05 9.23
C THR A 162 11.29 0.82 9.09
N ASN A 163 10.98 1.68 10.08
CA ASN A 163 9.76 2.49 10.13
C ASN A 163 10.01 3.81 10.86
N PHE A 164 10.93 4.64 10.34
CA PHE A 164 11.37 5.87 10.98
C PHE A 164 11.15 7.15 10.13
N PRO A 165 10.20 7.22 9.18
CA PRO A 165 10.07 8.43 8.34
C PRO A 165 9.70 9.69 9.14
N THR A 166 9.28 9.54 10.39
CA THR A 166 8.95 10.68 11.28
C THR A 166 10.19 11.37 11.83
N VAL A 167 11.30 10.63 12.00
CA VAL A 167 12.56 11.14 12.61
C VAL A 167 13.74 11.09 11.64
N ASN A 168 13.63 10.33 10.57
CA ASN A 168 14.62 10.18 9.50
C ASN A 168 13.94 10.32 8.14
N ASN A 169 13.57 11.54 7.73
CA ASN A 169 12.81 11.78 6.49
C ASN A 169 13.72 12.26 5.36
N VAL A 170 13.57 11.69 4.18
CA VAL A 170 14.32 12.04 2.95
C VAL A 170 14.15 13.52 2.53
N THR A 171 13.09 14.20 2.95
CA THR A 171 12.89 15.62 2.65
C THR A 171 13.21 16.49 3.87
N PRO A 172 14.28 17.31 3.84
CA PRO A 172 14.67 18.17 4.96
C PRO A 172 13.57 19.12 5.44
N GLN A 173 12.69 19.54 4.54
CA GLN A 173 11.51 20.38 4.83
C GLN A 173 10.32 19.58 5.39
N GLY A 174 10.33 18.27 5.27
CA GLY A 174 9.37 17.33 5.86
C GLY A 174 9.84 16.74 7.19
N GLY A 175 11.13 16.90 7.52
CA GLY A 175 11.74 16.43 8.77
C GLY A 175 11.44 17.29 10.01
N GLY A 176 10.75 18.42 9.84
CA GLY A 176 10.13 19.09 10.97
C GLY A 176 8.94 18.24 11.45
N VAL A 177 8.92 17.96 12.75
CA VAL A 177 7.76 17.40 13.44
C VAL A 177 6.54 18.23 13.08
N ARG A 178 5.77 17.79 12.06
CA ARG A 178 4.47 18.35 11.81
C ARG A 178 3.56 17.83 12.89
N MET A 179 3.23 18.68 13.85
CA MET A 179 2.18 18.38 14.79
C MET A 179 0.95 17.92 14.00
N LYS A 180 0.55 16.69 14.25
CA LYS A 180 -0.65 16.14 13.61
C LYS A 180 -1.85 16.91 14.14
N SER A 181 -2.90 17.06 13.34
CA SER A 181 -4.09 17.84 13.70
C SER A 181 -4.76 17.43 15.04
N TRP A 182 -4.49 16.21 15.54
CA TRP A 182 -4.98 15.71 16.82
C TRP A 182 -4.12 16.15 18.02
N ALA A 183 -2.93 16.69 17.82
CA ALA A 183 -2.01 17.18 18.85
C ALA A 183 -2.20 18.69 19.13
N LEU A 184 -3.41 19.20 19.00
CA LEU A 184 -3.70 20.63 19.15
C LEU A 184 -3.83 21.10 20.62
N ASP A 185 -4.14 20.18 21.54
CA ASP A 185 -4.17 20.47 22.98
C ASP A 185 -2.84 20.12 23.66
N GLU A 186 -2.62 20.61 24.90
CA GLU A 186 -1.39 20.37 25.64
C GLU A 186 -1.08 18.89 25.84
N ARG A 187 -2.12 18.08 26.11
CA ARG A 187 -1.97 16.63 26.26
C ARG A 187 -1.56 15.97 24.95
N GLY A 188 -2.18 16.34 23.85
CA GLY A 188 -1.82 15.86 22.51
C GLY A 188 -0.37 16.22 22.14
N GLN A 189 0.06 17.44 22.48
CA GLN A 189 1.45 17.88 22.28
C GLN A 189 2.44 17.06 23.10
N GLN A 190 2.13 16.78 24.35
CA GLN A 190 2.96 15.95 25.21
C GLN A 190 3.07 14.52 24.67
N ILE A 191 1.95 13.89 24.30
CA ILE A 191 1.92 12.54 23.70
C ILE A 191 2.76 12.51 22.41
N GLU A 192 2.66 13.54 21.56
CA GLU A 192 3.47 13.61 20.35
C GLU A 192 4.96 13.73 20.64
N GLN A 193 5.36 14.56 21.61
CA GLN A 193 6.77 14.70 22.01
C GLN A 193 7.33 13.38 22.57
N GLU A 194 6.58 12.70 23.43
CA GLU A 194 6.96 11.39 23.96
C GLU A 194 7.09 10.35 22.85
N PHE A 195 6.13 10.30 21.94
CA PHE A 195 6.18 9.42 20.76
C PHE A 195 7.41 9.67 19.90
N LEU A 196 7.73 10.94 19.62
CA LEU A 196 8.89 11.32 18.81
C LEU A 196 10.21 11.01 19.51
N SER A 197 10.27 11.24 20.82
CA SER A 197 11.44 10.88 21.63
C SER A 197 11.67 9.37 21.60
N ASN A 198 10.63 8.57 21.80
CA ASN A 198 10.70 7.12 21.73
C ASN A 198 11.11 6.65 20.30
N LYS A 199 10.55 7.27 19.24
CA LYS A 199 10.91 6.94 17.85
C LYS A 199 12.37 7.26 17.53
N ARG A 200 12.90 8.38 18.05
CA ARG A 200 14.32 8.74 17.88
C ARG A 200 15.23 7.77 18.59
N ALA A 201 14.94 7.46 19.85
CA ALA A 201 15.72 6.49 20.61
C ALA A 201 15.71 5.10 19.93
N MET A 202 14.57 4.68 19.38
CA MET A 202 14.46 3.42 18.65
C MET A 202 15.21 3.45 17.32
N PHE A 203 15.22 4.56 16.60
CA PHE A 203 16.04 4.76 15.41
C PHE A 203 17.52 4.60 15.71
N GLU A 204 18.02 5.28 16.75
CA GLU A 204 19.40 5.20 17.21
C GLU A 204 19.78 3.77 17.65
N ALA A 205 18.89 3.11 18.40
CA ALA A 205 19.08 1.71 18.80
C ALA A 205 19.10 0.76 17.60
N THR A 206 18.30 1.02 16.55
CA THR A 206 18.30 0.20 15.34
C THR A 206 19.56 0.42 14.52
N LEU A 207 20.08 1.64 14.44
CA LEU A 207 21.40 1.88 13.81
C LEU A 207 22.51 1.13 14.56
N ALA A 208 22.51 1.20 15.89
CA ALA A 208 23.48 0.50 16.73
C ALA A 208 23.36 -1.04 16.68
N LEU A 209 22.19 -1.56 16.25
CA LEU A 209 21.95 -2.99 16.10
C LEU A 209 22.67 -3.58 14.86
N ILE A 210 22.89 -2.81 13.79
CA ILE A 210 23.27 -3.33 12.47
C ILE A 210 24.57 -4.13 12.54
N GLU A 211 25.65 -3.55 13.06
CA GLU A 211 26.97 -4.22 13.11
C GLU A 211 26.95 -5.47 14.02
N PRO A 212 26.47 -5.42 15.28
CA PRO A 212 26.40 -6.61 16.12
C PRO A 212 25.52 -7.71 15.51
N LEU A 213 24.39 -7.35 14.90
CA LEU A 213 23.49 -8.33 14.29
C LEU A 213 24.14 -8.97 13.05
N ALA A 214 24.74 -8.18 12.17
CA ALA A 214 25.42 -8.68 10.97
C ALA A 214 26.51 -9.72 11.32
N ARG A 215 27.28 -9.46 12.38
CA ARG A 215 28.30 -10.40 12.88
C ARG A 215 27.68 -11.66 13.50
N ALA A 216 26.61 -11.51 14.27
CA ALA A 216 25.99 -12.61 14.99
C ALA A 216 25.25 -13.59 14.06
N ILE A 217 24.70 -13.13 12.94
CA ILE A 217 23.97 -13.96 11.97
C ILE A 217 24.85 -14.53 10.85
N ALA A 218 26.15 -14.17 10.77
CA ALA A 218 27.02 -14.68 9.72
C ALA A 218 27.03 -16.23 9.70
N PRO A 219 26.97 -16.90 8.53
CA PRO A 219 27.23 -16.36 7.19
C PRO A 219 25.99 -15.79 6.45
N LEU A 220 24.85 -15.63 7.11
CA LEU A 220 23.66 -15.05 6.49
C LEU A 220 23.87 -13.57 6.17
N SER A 221 23.24 -13.10 5.11
CA SER A 221 23.18 -11.68 4.80
C SER A 221 22.13 -10.96 5.66
N LEU A 222 22.40 -9.71 6.03
CA LEU A 222 21.41 -8.78 6.57
C LEU A 222 20.94 -7.84 5.45
N VAL A 223 19.72 -8.05 4.97
CA VAL A 223 19.11 -7.16 3.98
C VAL A 223 18.29 -6.11 4.72
N LEU A 224 18.74 -4.87 4.67
CA LEU A 224 18.09 -3.72 5.29
C LEU A 224 17.27 -2.98 4.26
N ARG A 225 15.96 -2.85 4.52
CA ARG A 225 15.02 -2.12 3.66
C ARG A 225 14.42 -0.95 4.40
N PRO A 226 14.95 0.28 4.19
CA PRO A 226 14.38 1.48 4.76
C PRO A 226 12.96 1.73 4.24
N HIS A 227 12.13 2.39 5.07
CA HIS A 227 10.82 2.83 4.62
C HIS A 227 10.96 3.83 3.43
N PRO A 228 10.06 3.82 2.43
CA PRO A 228 10.17 4.65 1.22
C PRO A 228 10.41 6.16 1.43
N ASN A 229 10.02 6.68 2.58
CA ASN A 229 10.16 8.10 2.92
C ASN A 229 11.34 8.37 3.88
N GLU A 230 12.17 7.38 4.18
CA GLU A 230 13.36 7.56 5.00
C GLU A 230 14.55 8.05 4.17
N ASP A 231 15.44 8.81 4.81
CA ASP A 231 16.78 9.08 4.30
C ASP A 231 17.63 7.81 4.42
N HIS A 232 18.25 7.39 3.34
CA HIS A 232 19.04 6.15 3.30
C HIS A 232 20.44 6.35 3.82
N ALA A 233 20.99 7.57 3.80
CA ALA A 233 22.38 7.83 4.17
C ALA A 233 22.79 7.27 5.55
N PRO A 234 22.02 7.44 6.64
CA PRO A 234 22.39 6.86 7.92
C PRO A 234 22.51 5.32 7.92
N TRP A 235 21.68 4.65 7.09
CA TRP A 235 21.71 3.20 6.94
C TRP A 235 22.88 2.72 6.11
N GLU A 236 23.18 3.44 5.02
CA GLU A 236 24.35 3.18 4.15
C GLU A 236 25.65 3.41 4.92
N ASP A 237 25.75 4.47 5.72
CA ASP A 237 26.90 4.73 6.59
C ASP A 237 27.12 3.62 7.63
N ALA A 238 26.03 3.13 8.25
CA ALA A 238 26.11 2.04 9.23
C ALA A 238 26.47 0.68 8.59
N ALA A 239 26.23 0.50 7.31
CA ALA A 239 26.54 -0.71 6.55
C ALA A 239 27.91 -0.70 5.86
N ALA A 240 28.58 0.46 5.75
CA ALA A 240 29.71 0.70 4.84
C ALA A 240 30.90 -0.26 5.01
N GLU A 241 31.18 -0.72 6.24
CA GLU A 241 32.29 -1.60 6.56
C GLU A 241 31.87 -3.08 6.74
N LEU A 242 30.66 -3.46 6.32
CA LEU A 242 30.07 -4.77 6.57
C LEU A 242 29.73 -5.48 5.26
N ASP A 243 30.50 -6.52 4.91
CA ASP A 243 30.39 -7.24 3.64
C ASP A 243 29.05 -7.99 3.48
N ASN A 244 28.42 -8.40 4.60
CA ASN A 244 27.15 -9.13 4.60
C ASN A 244 25.92 -8.24 4.89
N VAL A 245 26.06 -6.91 4.82
CA VAL A 245 24.92 -5.98 4.99
C VAL A 245 24.60 -5.28 3.67
N HIS A 246 23.35 -5.34 3.26
CA HIS A 246 22.90 -4.76 1.99
C HIS A 246 21.73 -3.81 2.24
N VAL A 247 21.93 -2.51 2.03
CA VAL A 247 20.85 -1.51 2.08
C VAL A 247 20.18 -1.46 0.71
N VAL A 248 18.90 -1.83 0.64
CA VAL A 248 18.20 -1.98 -0.62
C VAL A 248 16.85 -1.26 -0.61
N PHE A 249 16.51 -0.65 -1.73
CA PHE A 249 15.23 0.02 -1.94
C PHE A 249 14.71 -0.24 -3.35
N GLU A 250 14.19 -1.44 -3.60
CA GLU A 250 13.64 -1.81 -4.89
C GLU A 250 12.39 -2.69 -4.77
N GLY A 251 11.43 -2.47 -5.64
CA GLY A 251 10.22 -3.28 -5.75
C GLY A 251 9.32 -3.29 -4.50
N GLY A 252 8.30 -4.12 -4.55
CA GLY A 252 7.41 -4.39 -3.41
C GLY A 252 8.07 -5.28 -2.35
N VAL A 253 7.51 -5.29 -1.14
CA VAL A 253 8.09 -6.05 -0.01
C VAL A 253 7.83 -7.56 -0.09
N VAL A 254 6.77 -7.99 -0.79
CA VAL A 254 6.27 -9.37 -0.77
C VAL A 254 7.35 -10.41 -1.15
N PRO A 255 8.08 -10.30 -2.28
CA PRO A 255 9.11 -11.30 -2.62
C PRO A 255 10.27 -11.30 -1.62
N TRP A 256 10.55 -10.18 -0.96
CA TRP A 256 11.57 -10.10 0.07
C TRP A 256 11.17 -10.85 1.34
N LEU A 257 9.90 -10.76 1.74
CA LEU A 257 9.35 -11.54 2.87
C LEU A 257 9.37 -13.03 2.57
N ILE A 258 8.87 -13.44 1.41
CA ILE A 258 8.83 -14.86 0.99
C ILE A 258 10.25 -15.44 0.89
N GLY A 259 11.23 -14.65 0.46
CA GLY A 259 12.61 -15.07 0.30
C GLY A 259 13.44 -15.13 1.60
N ALA A 260 13.05 -14.38 2.63
CA ALA A 260 13.80 -14.22 3.87
C ALA A 260 13.72 -15.45 4.79
N ARG A 261 14.79 -15.68 5.56
CA ARG A 261 14.82 -16.66 6.65
C ARG A 261 14.04 -16.18 7.87
N ALA A 262 14.03 -14.88 8.12
CA ALA A 262 13.21 -14.21 9.13
C ALA A 262 13.07 -12.72 8.80
N LEU A 263 12.02 -12.09 9.32
CA LEU A 263 11.85 -10.64 9.38
C LEU A 263 12.28 -10.13 10.75
N VAL A 264 13.17 -9.15 10.80
CA VAL A 264 13.42 -8.31 11.97
C VAL A 264 12.73 -6.97 11.76
N HIS A 265 11.98 -6.50 12.75
CA HIS A 265 11.27 -5.24 12.66
C HIS A 265 11.06 -4.58 14.02
N ASN A 266 10.61 -3.30 13.98
CA ASN A 266 10.04 -2.59 15.11
C ASN A 266 8.76 -1.86 14.70
N ASN A 267 7.61 -2.27 15.25
CA ASN A 267 6.30 -1.62 15.01
C ASN A 267 5.90 -1.42 13.53
N CYS A 268 6.17 -2.39 12.66
CA CYS A 268 5.91 -2.28 11.24
C CYS A 268 4.73 -3.15 10.79
N THR A 269 3.92 -2.66 9.85
CA THR A 269 2.86 -3.44 9.19
C THR A 269 3.40 -4.71 8.51
N THR A 270 4.67 -4.69 8.09
CA THR A 270 5.33 -5.86 7.48
C THR A 270 5.39 -7.08 8.38
N ALA A 271 5.23 -6.93 9.71
CA ALA A 271 5.07 -8.09 10.60
C ALA A 271 3.80 -8.89 10.29
N VAL A 272 2.68 -8.19 10.04
CA VAL A 272 1.44 -8.88 9.66
C VAL A 272 1.57 -9.49 8.27
N GLU A 273 2.24 -8.80 7.34
CA GLU A 273 2.53 -9.32 6.01
C GLU A 273 3.43 -10.58 6.09
N ALA A 274 4.47 -10.57 6.93
CA ALA A 274 5.33 -11.73 7.19
C ALA A 274 4.55 -12.90 7.79
N ALA A 275 3.67 -12.63 8.76
CA ALA A 275 2.81 -13.65 9.36
C ALA A 275 1.91 -14.35 8.32
N VAL A 276 1.32 -13.59 7.38
CA VAL A 276 0.51 -14.16 6.28
C VAL A 276 1.38 -14.98 5.32
N ALA A 277 2.61 -14.53 5.05
CA ALA A 277 3.57 -15.23 4.19
C ALA A 277 4.18 -16.49 4.83
N GLY A 278 3.97 -16.71 6.13
CA GLY A 278 4.64 -17.79 6.88
C GLY A 278 6.13 -17.51 7.17
N THR A 279 6.56 -16.25 7.06
CA THR A 279 7.94 -15.84 7.36
C THR A 279 8.09 -15.62 8.87
N PRO A 280 9.06 -16.23 9.55
CA PRO A 280 9.31 -16.02 10.97
C PRO A 280 9.55 -14.54 11.32
N ILE A 281 9.06 -14.11 12.48
CA ILE A 281 9.07 -12.70 12.88
C ILE A 281 9.84 -12.53 14.19
N LEU A 282 10.85 -11.66 14.18
CA LEU A 282 11.66 -11.28 15.32
C LEU A 282 11.47 -9.79 15.61
N ASN A 283 10.88 -9.48 16.73
CA ASN A 283 10.64 -8.11 17.16
C ASN A 283 11.90 -7.55 17.80
N PHE A 284 12.58 -6.59 17.17
CA PHE A 284 13.61 -5.84 17.86
C PHE A 284 12.96 -4.89 18.87
N ARG A 285 13.02 -5.24 20.15
CA ARG A 285 12.32 -4.58 21.25
C ARG A 285 13.21 -4.43 22.47
N PRO A 286 14.21 -3.52 22.42
CA PRO A 286 15.15 -3.31 23.53
C PRO A 286 14.44 -2.81 24.82
N TRP A 287 13.27 -2.19 24.69
CA TRP A 287 12.37 -1.80 25.79
C TRP A 287 10.91 -1.86 25.37
N HIS A 288 10.02 -1.97 26.33
CA HIS A 288 8.58 -1.84 26.10
C HIS A 288 8.17 -0.37 26.08
N SER A 289 7.23 -0.02 25.19
CA SER A 289 6.72 1.34 25.04
C SER A 289 5.20 1.34 24.93
N ASN A 290 4.56 2.38 25.44
CA ASN A 290 3.13 2.64 25.25
C ASN A 290 2.79 2.92 23.77
N TYR A 291 3.79 3.06 22.92
CA TYR A 291 3.66 3.28 21.48
C TYR A 291 3.90 2.02 20.64
N ASP A 292 4.07 0.87 21.30
CA ASP A 292 4.16 -0.42 20.66
C ASP A 292 2.82 -0.80 20.04
N ASN A 293 2.86 -1.37 18.81
CA ASN A 293 1.65 -1.89 18.18
C ASN A 293 1.42 -3.34 18.64
N PRO A 294 0.32 -3.63 19.37
CA PRO A 294 0.09 -4.97 19.93
C PRO A 294 0.02 -6.05 18.84
N LEU A 295 -0.66 -5.79 17.71
CA LEU A 295 -0.79 -6.79 16.65
C LEU A 295 0.56 -7.16 16.07
N ALA A 296 1.39 -6.17 15.72
CA ALA A 296 2.69 -6.43 15.11
C ALA A 296 3.64 -7.20 16.05
N HIS A 297 3.61 -6.88 17.36
CA HIS A 297 4.46 -7.56 18.34
C HIS A 297 3.95 -8.95 18.74
N ASP A 298 2.63 -9.13 18.87
CA ASP A 298 2.06 -10.42 19.25
C ASP A 298 2.28 -11.53 18.23
N LEU A 299 2.59 -11.16 16.96
CA LEU A 299 2.87 -12.12 15.89
C LEU A 299 4.33 -12.58 15.85
N GLY A 300 5.22 -11.91 16.55
CA GLY A 300 6.66 -12.23 16.55
C GLY A 300 7.21 -12.56 17.95
N ARG A 301 8.49 -12.97 17.96
CA ARG A 301 9.25 -13.20 19.19
C ARG A 301 10.02 -11.94 19.57
N ASP A 302 9.88 -11.49 20.83
CA ASP A 302 10.60 -10.32 21.34
C ASP A 302 12.09 -10.63 21.56
N CYS A 303 12.95 -9.78 21.00
CA CYS A 303 14.40 -9.82 21.09
C CYS A 303 14.92 -8.45 21.53
N ARG A 304 15.78 -8.40 22.56
CA ARG A 304 16.26 -7.13 23.12
C ARG A 304 17.50 -6.59 22.43
N ASP A 305 18.30 -7.47 21.84
CA ASP A 305 19.60 -7.18 21.25
C ASP A 305 19.95 -8.16 20.12
N ALA A 306 21.09 -7.96 19.51
CA ALA A 306 21.58 -8.76 18.39
C ALA A 306 21.75 -10.25 18.74
N GLN A 307 22.24 -10.56 19.94
CA GLN A 307 22.44 -11.94 20.36
C GLN A 307 21.10 -12.66 20.53
N ALA A 308 20.11 -12.00 21.16
CA ALA A 308 18.77 -12.56 21.30
C ALA A 308 18.08 -12.81 19.94
N ILE A 309 18.36 -11.95 18.93
CA ILE A 309 17.88 -12.17 17.57
C ILE A 309 18.57 -13.38 16.94
N ALA A 310 19.89 -13.48 17.08
CA ALA A 310 20.66 -14.59 16.52
C ALA A 310 20.28 -15.95 17.14
N ASP A 311 20.12 -16.00 18.47
CA ASP A 311 19.69 -17.20 19.18
C ASP A 311 18.28 -17.63 18.74
N ALA A 312 17.34 -16.68 18.68
CA ALA A 312 15.99 -16.94 18.21
C ALA A 312 15.95 -17.39 16.73
N LEU A 313 16.79 -16.80 15.89
CA LEU A 313 16.92 -17.19 14.49
C LEU A 313 17.45 -18.61 14.36
N GLN A 314 18.49 -18.99 15.14
CA GLN A 314 19.03 -20.35 15.12
C GLN A 314 17.97 -21.38 15.54
N GLU A 315 17.22 -21.13 16.60
CA GLU A 315 16.12 -22.01 17.02
C GLU A 315 15.07 -22.18 15.90
N LEU A 316 14.72 -21.09 15.19
CA LEU A 316 13.76 -21.14 14.09
C LEU A 316 14.30 -21.89 12.86
N LEU A 317 15.62 -21.80 12.59
CA LEU A 317 16.24 -22.52 11.48
C LEU A 317 16.39 -24.02 11.76
N ASP A 318 16.49 -24.41 13.03
CA ASP A 318 16.61 -25.78 13.47
C ASP A 318 15.25 -26.49 13.66
N SER A 319 14.14 -25.74 13.54
CA SER A 319 12.77 -26.24 13.67
C SER A 319 12.03 -26.27 12.33
N ASP A 320 11.26 -27.33 12.11
CA ASP A 320 10.29 -27.43 11.00
C ASP A 320 8.89 -26.95 11.43
N ASP A 321 8.75 -26.43 12.64
CA ASP A 321 7.45 -26.00 13.17
C ASP A 321 6.94 -24.76 12.44
N ASP A 322 5.61 -24.63 12.42
CA ASP A 322 4.96 -23.40 11.95
C ASP A 322 5.42 -22.20 12.79
N PRO A 323 5.88 -21.10 12.18
CA PRO A 323 6.35 -19.92 12.94
C PRO A 323 5.27 -19.27 13.79
N LEU A 324 3.98 -19.56 13.54
CA LEU A 324 2.83 -19.05 14.30
C LEU A 324 2.14 -20.16 15.09
N ASN A 325 1.94 -19.95 16.37
CA ASN A 325 1.07 -20.80 17.18
C ASN A 325 -0.43 -20.53 16.93
N GLU A 326 -1.32 -21.40 17.43
CA GLU A 326 -2.76 -21.28 17.19
C GLU A 326 -3.39 -20.00 17.76
N ALA A 327 -2.86 -19.44 18.83
CA ALA A 327 -3.35 -18.18 19.38
C ALA A 327 -3.02 -17.01 18.44
N GLN A 328 -1.80 -16.99 17.88
CA GLN A 328 -1.35 -16.00 16.89
C GLN A 328 -2.15 -16.13 15.59
N LYS A 329 -2.38 -17.35 15.10
CA LYS A 329 -3.23 -17.60 13.91
C LYS A 329 -4.68 -17.13 14.13
N LYS A 330 -5.26 -17.41 15.31
CA LYS A 330 -6.59 -16.93 15.67
C LYS A 330 -6.64 -15.40 15.68
N ARG A 331 -5.63 -14.76 16.25
CA ARG A 331 -5.52 -13.31 16.25
C ARG A 331 -5.38 -12.75 14.83
N LEU A 332 -4.56 -13.39 14.00
CA LEU A 332 -4.38 -12.98 12.60
C LEU A 332 -5.69 -13.06 11.81
N ARG A 333 -6.48 -14.15 11.97
CA ARG A 333 -7.83 -14.28 11.36
C ARG A 333 -8.79 -13.17 11.76
N TYR A 334 -8.72 -12.74 13.02
CA TYR A 334 -9.57 -11.68 13.53
C TYR A 334 -9.27 -10.31 12.89
N HIS A 335 -7.99 -10.05 12.57
CA HIS A 335 -7.55 -8.80 11.95
C HIS A 335 -7.48 -8.87 10.41
N VAL A 336 -7.28 -10.06 9.83
CA VAL A 336 -7.11 -10.29 8.38
C VAL A 336 -8.06 -11.39 7.93
N ALA A 337 -9.24 -11.03 7.47
CA ALA A 337 -10.29 -11.98 7.11
C ALA A 337 -9.91 -12.94 5.97
N SER A 338 -8.96 -12.54 5.11
CA SER A 338 -8.45 -13.35 4.01
C SER A 338 -7.16 -14.10 4.37
N TYR A 339 -6.82 -14.21 5.65
CA TYR A 339 -5.68 -15.03 6.07
C TYR A 339 -5.84 -16.48 5.61
N ASP A 340 -7.05 -17.02 5.67
CA ASP A 340 -7.42 -18.29 5.10
C ASP A 340 -8.80 -18.22 4.40
N GLY A 341 -9.24 -19.33 3.77
CA GLY A 341 -10.50 -19.36 3.03
C GLY A 341 -10.47 -18.54 1.72
N ALA A 342 -11.56 -17.84 1.40
CA ALA A 342 -11.66 -17.06 0.16
C ALA A 342 -10.71 -15.85 0.17
N LEU A 343 -10.13 -15.52 -0.98
CA LEU A 343 -9.31 -14.32 -1.16
C LEU A 343 -10.13 -13.03 -0.95
N SER A 344 -9.48 -11.96 -0.49
CA SER A 344 -10.10 -10.63 -0.46
C SER A 344 -10.61 -10.21 -1.82
N CYS A 345 -9.85 -10.51 -2.87
CA CYS A 345 -10.24 -10.21 -4.24
C CYS A 345 -11.55 -10.87 -4.63
N ASP A 346 -11.76 -12.14 -4.25
CA ASP A 346 -13.02 -12.86 -4.49
C ASP A 346 -14.16 -12.25 -3.69
N ARG A 347 -13.96 -11.99 -2.39
CA ARG A 347 -14.97 -11.37 -1.50
C ARG A 347 -15.40 -9.98 -2.00
N ILE A 348 -14.46 -9.14 -2.41
CA ILE A 348 -14.75 -7.80 -2.94
C ILE A 348 -15.52 -7.90 -4.26
N ALA A 349 -15.09 -8.75 -5.20
CA ALA A 349 -15.76 -8.91 -6.49
C ALA A 349 -17.18 -9.48 -6.32
N ASP A 350 -17.37 -10.46 -5.45
CA ASP A 350 -18.68 -11.04 -5.14
C ASP A 350 -19.60 -10.00 -4.49
N TYR A 351 -19.08 -9.17 -3.56
CA TYR A 351 -19.84 -8.08 -2.94
C TYR A 351 -20.23 -6.99 -3.95
N VAL A 352 -19.33 -6.61 -4.87
CA VAL A 352 -19.63 -5.64 -5.94
C VAL A 352 -20.75 -6.16 -6.86
N ASN A 353 -20.77 -7.47 -7.14
CA ASN A 353 -21.77 -8.09 -7.98
C ASN A 353 -23.15 -8.23 -7.30
N ARG A 354 -23.17 -8.41 -5.99
CA ARG A 354 -24.37 -8.66 -5.20
C ARG A 354 -24.35 -7.88 -3.89
N PRO A 355 -24.47 -6.53 -3.98
CA PRO A 355 -24.49 -5.72 -2.77
C PRO A 355 -25.71 -6.06 -1.92
N ASP A 356 -25.54 -6.10 -0.62
CA ASP A 356 -26.55 -6.44 0.38
C ASP A 356 -27.61 -5.33 0.60
N GLY A 357 -28.09 -4.72 -0.47
CA GLY A 357 -29.22 -3.78 -0.47
C GLY A 357 -29.04 -2.46 0.27
N SER A 358 -27.82 -2.16 0.70
CA SER A 358 -27.51 -0.94 1.45
C SER A 358 -27.25 0.24 0.52
N THR A 359 -27.84 1.33 0.87
CA THR A 359 -27.74 2.68 0.31
C THR A 359 -27.92 2.76 -1.22
N PRO A 360 -29.06 3.26 -1.69
CA PRO A 360 -29.28 3.45 -3.13
C PRO A 360 -28.20 4.37 -3.70
N ALA A 361 -27.72 4.06 -4.89
CA ALA A 361 -26.82 4.93 -5.63
C ALA A 361 -27.43 6.33 -5.68
N ARG A 362 -26.65 7.36 -5.35
CA ARG A 362 -27.08 8.74 -5.59
C ARG A 362 -27.43 8.87 -7.07
N GLN A 363 -28.59 9.47 -7.39
CA GLN A 363 -28.96 9.66 -8.79
C GLN A 363 -27.85 10.41 -9.51
N ALA A 364 -27.46 9.90 -10.68
CA ALA A 364 -26.46 10.56 -11.51
C ALA A 364 -26.90 12.00 -11.80
N PRO A 365 -26.00 12.98 -11.70
CA PRO A 365 -26.34 14.37 -11.97
C PRO A 365 -26.85 14.53 -13.40
N GLY A 366 -27.74 15.50 -13.60
CA GLY A 366 -28.24 15.85 -14.93
C GLY A 366 -27.09 16.23 -15.87
N GLY A 367 -27.30 16.05 -17.18
CA GLY A 367 -26.26 16.27 -18.19
C GLY A 367 -25.54 17.63 -18.10
N MET A 368 -26.27 18.70 -17.70
CA MET A 368 -25.68 20.03 -17.49
C MET A 368 -24.69 20.08 -16.32
N GLU A 369 -25.00 19.44 -15.20
CA GLU A 369 -24.12 19.43 -14.02
C GLU A 369 -22.83 18.61 -14.29
N ARG A 370 -22.96 17.44 -14.93
CA ARG A 370 -21.82 16.65 -15.43
C ARG A 370 -20.97 17.48 -16.39
N ALA A 371 -21.57 18.18 -17.36
CA ALA A 371 -20.84 19.02 -18.30
C ALA A 371 -20.10 20.17 -17.60
N ARG A 372 -20.74 20.83 -16.61
CA ARG A 372 -20.11 21.91 -15.83
C ARG A 372 -18.91 21.41 -15.03
N LEU A 373 -19.04 20.26 -14.37
CA LEU A 373 -17.94 19.67 -13.59
C LEU A 373 -16.81 19.19 -14.53
N ALA A 374 -17.16 18.56 -15.66
CA ALA A 374 -16.19 18.19 -16.70
C ALA A 374 -15.40 19.39 -17.22
N LEU A 375 -16.09 20.51 -17.48
CA LEU A 375 -15.47 21.75 -17.92
C LEU A 375 -14.54 22.31 -16.85
N SER A 376 -14.96 22.34 -15.57
CA SER A 376 -14.12 22.84 -14.47
C SER A 376 -12.84 22.03 -14.29
N LEU A 377 -12.91 20.71 -14.39
CA LEU A 377 -11.76 19.82 -14.33
C LEU A 377 -10.81 19.98 -15.52
N LYS A 378 -11.38 20.13 -16.74
CA LYS A 378 -10.59 20.44 -17.96
C LYS A 378 -9.88 21.78 -17.86
N MET A 379 -10.55 22.81 -17.34
CA MET A 379 -9.96 24.14 -17.14
C MET A 379 -8.83 24.09 -16.10
N LEU A 380 -9.02 23.36 -14.99
CA LEU A 380 -7.97 23.17 -13.99
C LEU A 380 -6.75 22.41 -14.56
N TRP A 381 -7.01 21.37 -15.38
CA TRP A 381 -5.93 20.64 -16.07
C TRP A 381 -5.19 21.55 -17.04
N LEU A 382 -5.91 22.32 -17.89
CA LEU A 382 -5.33 23.24 -18.85
C LEU A 382 -4.47 24.31 -18.15
N TRP A 383 -4.97 24.88 -17.04
CA TRP A 383 -4.21 25.86 -16.26
C TRP A 383 -2.87 25.30 -15.73
N ARG A 384 -2.88 24.09 -15.20
CA ARG A 384 -1.65 23.42 -14.72
C ARG A 384 -0.73 23.02 -15.87
N PHE A 385 -1.29 22.57 -16.97
CA PHE A 385 -0.51 22.29 -18.18
C PHE A 385 0.18 23.54 -18.70
N MET A 386 -0.50 24.67 -18.74
CA MET A 386 0.09 25.97 -19.09
C MET A 386 1.21 26.38 -18.14
N GLN A 387 1.05 26.18 -16.83
CA GLN A 387 2.14 26.39 -15.88
C GLN A 387 3.34 25.47 -16.16
N PHE A 388 3.11 24.22 -16.49
CA PHE A 388 4.15 23.25 -16.84
C PHE A 388 4.91 23.66 -18.12
N VAL A 389 4.22 24.17 -19.12
CA VAL A 389 4.84 24.60 -20.39
C VAL A 389 5.53 25.96 -20.25
N ALA A 390 4.93 26.91 -19.58
CA ALA A 390 5.35 28.33 -19.59
C ALA A 390 6.42 28.66 -18.53
N THR A 391 6.46 27.96 -17.39
CA THR A 391 7.35 28.32 -16.28
C THR A 391 8.79 27.78 -16.46
N LYS A 392 9.77 28.43 -15.81
CA LYS A 392 11.16 27.95 -15.77
C LYS A 392 11.24 26.54 -15.13
N GLU A 393 10.48 26.33 -14.05
CA GLU A 393 10.40 25.05 -13.35
C GLU A 393 9.76 23.97 -14.22
N GLY A 394 8.68 24.29 -14.91
CA GLY A 394 8.03 23.36 -15.84
C GLY A 394 8.97 22.93 -16.99
N ARG A 395 9.77 23.85 -17.55
CA ARG A 395 10.77 23.51 -18.57
C ARG A 395 11.90 22.61 -18.04
N LYS A 396 12.28 22.74 -16.76
CA LYS A 396 13.22 21.80 -16.12
C LYS A 396 12.62 20.39 -16.02
N LYS A 397 11.36 20.30 -15.54
CA LYS A 397 10.61 19.04 -15.49
C LYS A 397 10.50 18.37 -16.87
N GLN A 398 10.17 19.13 -17.90
CA GLN A 398 10.11 18.61 -19.28
C GLN A 398 11.45 18.02 -19.72
N ARG A 399 12.57 18.70 -19.44
CA ARG A 399 13.92 18.21 -19.78
C ARG A 399 14.24 16.92 -19.02
N PHE A 400 13.92 16.85 -17.73
CA PHE A 400 14.10 15.65 -16.91
C PHE A 400 13.28 14.46 -17.48
N LEU A 401 11.99 14.68 -17.74
CA LEU A 401 11.11 13.65 -18.28
C LEU A 401 11.58 13.16 -19.66
N LYS A 402 11.93 14.08 -20.56
CA LYS A 402 12.42 13.73 -21.90
C LYS A 402 13.73 12.95 -21.88
N ARG A 403 14.61 13.27 -20.89
CA ARG A 403 15.89 12.56 -20.73
C ARG A 403 15.72 11.14 -20.17
N ASN A 404 14.85 10.97 -19.18
CA ASN A 404 14.72 9.72 -18.45
C ASN A 404 13.56 8.83 -18.95
N PHE A 405 12.62 9.42 -19.70
CA PHE A 405 11.42 8.74 -20.21
C PHE A 405 11.13 9.24 -21.65
N PRO A 406 11.98 8.93 -22.62
CA PRO A 406 11.90 9.50 -23.98
C PRO A 406 10.58 9.16 -24.69
N ASP A 407 9.99 8.01 -24.39
CA ASP A 407 8.75 7.51 -25.00
C ASP A 407 7.48 8.01 -24.29
N LEU A 408 7.64 8.78 -23.21
CA LEU A 408 6.50 9.29 -22.45
C LEU A 408 5.83 10.45 -23.19
N SER A 409 4.58 10.26 -23.60
CA SER A 409 3.79 11.38 -24.12
C SER A 409 3.49 12.39 -23.02
N ILE A 410 3.74 13.68 -23.27
CA ILE A 410 3.38 14.76 -22.36
C ILE A 410 1.86 14.75 -22.04
N TRP A 411 1.05 14.27 -22.98
CA TRP A 411 -0.41 14.15 -22.84
C TRP A 411 -0.84 12.98 -21.94
N SER A 412 0.03 11.98 -21.74
CA SER A 412 -0.18 10.86 -20.82
C SER A 412 0.35 11.14 -19.42
N LEU A 413 0.95 12.32 -19.18
CA LEU A 413 1.45 12.69 -17.86
C LEU A 413 0.33 12.76 -16.85
N ASP A 414 0.52 12.01 -15.78
CA ASP A 414 -0.37 12.07 -14.65
C ASP A 414 -0.37 13.48 -14.03
N PHE A 415 -1.54 13.90 -13.56
CA PHE A 415 -1.74 15.18 -12.91
C PHE A 415 -0.83 15.38 -11.67
N ALA A 416 -0.39 14.28 -11.03
CA ALA A 416 0.55 14.31 -9.93
C ALA A 416 1.91 14.87 -10.37
N VAL A 417 2.41 14.48 -11.53
CA VAL A 417 3.70 14.94 -12.07
C VAL A 417 3.71 16.47 -12.28
N LEU A 418 2.57 17.03 -12.66
CA LEU A 418 2.44 18.47 -12.87
C LEU A 418 2.47 19.28 -11.56
N LYS A 419 2.12 18.65 -10.43
CA LYS A 419 1.99 19.30 -9.13
C LYS A 419 3.33 19.45 -8.39
N TYR A 420 4.26 18.47 -8.54
CA TYR A 420 5.47 18.37 -7.70
C TYR A 420 6.68 19.08 -8.31
N GLY A 421 7.62 19.55 -7.48
CA GLY A 421 8.88 20.17 -7.89
C GLY A 421 9.88 19.18 -8.51
N GLU A 422 10.93 19.71 -9.18
CA GLU A 422 11.94 18.89 -9.87
C GLU A 422 12.61 17.86 -8.93
N GLN A 423 12.91 18.27 -7.68
CA GLN A 423 13.54 17.39 -6.67
C GLN A 423 12.66 16.21 -6.25
N GLN A 424 11.34 16.34 -6.39
CA GLN A 424 10.41 15.29 -6.07
C GLN A 424 10.04 14.43 -7.28
N LEU A 425 10.48 14.83 -8.47
CA LEU A 425 10.07 14.18 -9.72
C LEU A 425 10.60 12.75 -9.83
N ASP A 426 11.84 12.49 -9.41
CA ASP A 426 12.41 11.14 -9.39
C ASP A 426 11.64 10.22 -8.44
N LEU A 427 11.36 10.69 -7.22
CA LEU A 427 10.53 9.95 -6.26
C LEU A 427 9.12 9.69 -6.81
N MET A 428 8.52 10.69 -7.46
CA MET A 428 7.19 10.55 -8.07
C MET A 428 7.19 9.55 -9.21
N MET A 429 8.24 9.52 -10.04
CA MET A 429 8.35 8.55 -11.14
C MET A 429 8.61 7.13 -10.64
N ARG A 430 9.25 6.96 -9.49
CA ARG A 430 9.35 5.65 -8.81
C ARG A 430 8.03 5.18 -8.23
N GLN A 431 7.19 6.09 -7.76
CA GLN A 431 5.86 5.78 -7.21
C GLN A 431 4.79 5.62 -8.30
N PHE A 432 4.93 6.33 -9.41
CA PHE A 432 3.95 6.42 -10.50
C PHE A 432 4.62 6.24 -11.88
N PRO A 433 5.37 5.14 -12.12
CA PRO A 433 5.92 4.90 -13.44
C PRO A 433 4.78 4.67 -14.44
N PRO A 434 4.94 5.03 -15.72
CA PRO A 434 3.93 4.74 -16.75
C PRO A 434 3.57 3.26 -16.80
N PHE A 435 2.29 2.96 -16.98
CA PHE A 435 1.87 1.58 -17.19
C PHE A 435 2.40 1.06 -18.55
N ARG A 436 3.07 -0.05 -18.51
CA ARG A 436 3.55 -0.76 -19.68
C ARG A 436 2.69 -2.00 -19.90
N MET A 437 2.08 -2.12 -21.07
CA MET A 437 1.16 -3.23 -21.35
C MET A 437 1.89 -4.57 -21.37
N ASP A 438 3.13 -4.61 -21.88
CA ASP A 438 3.99 -5.79 -21.85
C ASP A 438 4.30 -6.28 -20.42
N ASP A 439 4.59 -5.36 -19.49
CA ASP A 439 4.79 -5.70 -18.08
C ASP A 439 3.50 -6.18 -17.42
N LEU A 440 2.37 -5.53 -17.70
CA LEU A 440 1.07 -5.97 -17.17
C LEU A 440 0.69 -7.35 -17.71
N ASP A 441 0.88 -7.63 -19.00
CA ASP A 441 0.61 -8.94 -19.59
C ASP A 441 1.52 -10.03 -19.00
N ALA A 442 2.79 -9.72 -18.75
CA ALA A 442 3.71 -10.62 -18.05
C ALA A 442 3.24 -10.94 -16.63
N ARG A 443 2.75 -9.92 -15.88
CA ARG A 443 2.17 -10.11 -14.55
C ARG A 443 0.90 -10.97 -14.59
N ILE A 444 0.02 -10.74 -15.57
CA ILE A 444 -1.20 -11.54 -15.77
C ILE A 444 -0.83 -13.00 -16.04
N ALA A 445 0.17 -13.24 -16.90
CA ALA A 445 0.66 -14.58 -17.20
C ALA A 445 1.20 -15.30 -15.94
N ARG A 446 1.95 -14.58 -15.07
CA ARG A 446 2.41 -15.13 -13.78
C ARG A 446 1.24 -15.46 -12.84
N PHE A 447 0.22 -14.59 -12.74
CA PHE A 447 -0.99 -14.91 -11.97
C PHE A 447 -1.71 -16.13 -12.52
N ALA A 448 -1.81 -16.25 -13.85
CA ALA A 448 -2.42 -17.40 -14.49
C ALA A 448 -1.64 -18.70 -14.19
N ALA A 449 -0.32 -18.66 -14.25
CA ALA A 449 0.53 -19.80 -13.93
C ALA A 449 0.42 -20.22 -12.46
N ALA A 450 0.44 -19.25 -11.54
CA ALA A 450 0.39 -19.52 -10.10
C ALA A 450 -0.98 -20.07 -9.65
N THR A 451 -2.08 -19.60 -10.25
CA THR A 451 -3.43 -19.90 -9.74
C THR A 451 -4.23 -20.88 -10.61
N GLY A 452 -3.78 -21.16 -11.83
CA GLY A 452 -4.59 -21.88 -12.83
C GLY A 452 -5.82 -21.11 -13.33
N ARG A 453 -5.99 -19.84 -12.93
CA ARG A 453 -7.07 -18.92 -13.32
C ARG A 453 -6.58 -17.94 -14.40
N PHE A 454 -7.47 -17.10 -14.92
CA PHE A 454 -7.17 -15.94 -15.77
C PHE A 454 -6.55 -16.25 -17.15
N SER A 455 -6.64 -17.51 -17.60
CA SER A 455 -6.13 -17.91 -18.91
C SER A 455 -6.73 -17.06 -20.04
N GLY A 456 -5.88 -16.56 -20.95
CA GLY A 456 -6.30 -15.74 -22.08
C GLY A 456 -6.70 -14.30 -21.72
N MET A 457 -6.55 -13.85 -20.47
CA MET A 457 -6.74 -12.45 -20.11
C MET A 457 -5.53 -11.61 -20.48
N ARG A 458 -5.76 -10.35 -20.88
CA ARG A 458 -4.72 -9.37 -21.23
C ARG A 458 -5.09 -7.98 -20.78
N ALA A 459 -4.07 -7.17 -20.53
CA ALA A 459 -4.24 -5.75 -20.27
C ALA A 459 -4.47 -4.98 -21.58
N ALA A 460 -5.31 -3.96 -21.53
CA ALA A 460 -5.53 -3.05 -22.65
C ALA A 460 -5.82 -1.64 -22.10
N LEU A 461 -5.55 -0.62 -22.90
CA LEU A 461 -6.01 0.74 -22.59
C LEU A 461 -7.43 0.93 -23.13
N ASP A 462 -8.28 1.56 -22.29
CA ASP A 462 -9.59 2.04 -22.73
C ASP A 462 -9.47 3.38 -23.46
N SER A 463 -10.60 3.90 -23.96
CA SER A 463 -10.66 5.20 -24.65
C SER A 463 -10.28 6.40 -23.75
N ASN A 464 -10.25 6.23 -22.45
CA ASN A 464 -9.87 7.24 -21.45
C ASN A 464 -8.41 7.12 -21.01
N GLY A 465 -7.65 6.14 -21.55
CA GLY A 465 -6.26 5.87 -21.17
C GLY A 465 -6.13 5.18 -19.81
N LEU A 466 -7.20 4.51 -19.33
CA LEU A 466 -7.19 3.65 -18.17
C LEU A 466 -6.91 2.20 -18.59
N VAL A 467 -6.28 1.43 -17.71
CA VAL A 467 -6.02 0.00 -17.97
C VAL A 467 -7.29 -0.81 -17.68
N THR A 468 -7.68 -1.64 -18.61
CA THR A 468 -8.77 -2.63 -18.45
C THR A 468 -8.25 -4.03 -18.73
N ILE A 469 -9.00 -5.04 -18.29
CA ILE A 469 -8.70 -6.46 -18.55
C ILE A 469 -9.69 -6.98 -19.59
N ARG A 470 -9.15 -7.59 -20.65
CA ARG A 470 -9.91 -8.19 -21.74
C ARG A 470 -9.65 -9.70 -21.82
N GLN A 471 -10.65 -10.44 -22.30
CA GLN A 471 -10.51 -11.87 -22.59
C GLN A 471 -10.11 -12.02 -24.07
N SER A 472 -9.03 -12.76 -24.35
CA SER A 472 -8.64 -13.06 -25.74
C SER A 472 -9.76 -13.82 -26.44
N GLY A 473 -10.22 -13.30 -27.58
CA GLY A 473 -11.26 -13.93 -28.40
C GLY A 473 -12.70 -13.47 -28.17
N SER A 474 -12.98 -12.59 -27.16
CA SER A 474 -14.35 -12.10 -26.89
C SER A 474 -14.67 -10.72 -27.47
N ASP A 475 -13.71 -10.01 -28.05
CA ASP A 475 -13.90 -8.63 -28.50
C ASP A 475 -14.01 -8.54 -30.04
N ARG A 476 -15.21 -8.79 -30.55
CA ARG A 476 -15.64 -8.03 -31.75
C ARG A 476 -16.00 -6.63 -31.26
N VAL A 477 -15.25 -5.66 -31.76
CA VAL A 477 -15.49 -4.22 -31.58
C VAL A 477 -16.95 -3.92 -31.93
N HIS A 478 -17.71 -3.42 -30.94
CA HIS A 478 -18.94 -2.67 -31.16
C HIS A 478 -18.69 -1.18 -30.97
#